data_bee523165fff0b5c77840f616f0472b7
#
_entry.id   bee523165fff0b5c77840f616f0472b7
#
_cell.length_a   1.000
_cell.length_b   1.000
_cell.length_c   1.000
_cell.angle_alpha   90.00
_cell.angle_beta   90.00
_cell.angle_gamma   90.00
#
_symmetry.space_group_name_H-M   'P 1'
#
loop_
_entity.id
_entity.type
_entity.pdbx_description
1 polymer ?
#
loop_
_entity_poly.entity_id
_entity_poly.type
_entity_poly.pdbx_seq_one_letter_code
_entity_poly.pdbx_strand_id
1 'polypeptide(L)'
;MSKIMNGNRVVTNEVRLSYANVFTPKSINDGDEKYSVSLIIPKSDTETIALINKAIDQAITDGVSKFGGKKPNKAALKLPLRDGIEKDDEAYEDAYFINCNSKTAPQIVDLNRQPITDETEVYSGCYARVSINFYAFNTNGNKGIACGLGNIQKTRDGESLGGGRVSANDDFGDGEDDFLG
;
A
#
# COMPACT_ATOMS: atom_id res chain seq x y z
N MET A 1 1.81 -17.07 -2.07
CA MET A 1 1.04 -17.00 -3.32
C MET A 1 -0.06 -15.96 -3.23
N SER A 2 -0.22 -15.14 -4.26
CA SER A 2 -1.33 -14.22 -4.34
C SER A 2 -2.62 -14.97 -4.68
N LYS A 3 -3.76 -14.42 -4.28
CA LYS A 3 -5.06 -15.02 -4.58
C LYS A 3 -6.18 -13.99 -4.51
N ILE A 4 -7.25 -14.26 -5.28
CA ILE A 4 -8.50 -13.51 -5.16
C ILE A 4 -9.35 -14.19 -4.09
N MET A 5 -9.94 -13.39 -3.20
CA MET A 5 -10.76 -13.92 -2.12
C MET A 5 -12.26 -13.69 -2.32
N ASN A 6 -12.68 -12.54 -2.81
CA ASN A 6 -14.10 -12.22 -3.02
C ASN A 6 -14.21 -11.25 -4.19
N GLY A 7 -13.87 -11.70 -5.39
CA GLY A 7 -14.02 -10.89 -6.58
C GLY A 7 -13.15 -9.65 -6.63
N ASN A 8 -13.29 -8.75 -5.66
CA ASN A 8 -12.53 -7.50 -5.59
C ASN A 8 -11.51 -7.47 -4.46
N ARG A 9 -11.23 -8.58 -3.81
CA ARG A 9 -10.23 -8.69 -2.75
C ARG A 9 -9.07 -9.57 -3.19
N VAL A 10 -7.85 -9.08 -2.95
CA VAL A 10 -6.62 -9.76 -3.35
C VAL A 10 -5.69 -9.90 -2.15
N VAL A 11 -5.07 -11.07 -2.02
CA VAL A 11 -3.91 -11.26 -1.13
C VAL A 11 -2.69 -11.30 -2.03
N THR A 12 -1.77 -10.37 -1.82
CA THR A 12 -0.58 -10.25 -2.67
C THR A 12 0.45 -11.34 -2.38
N ASN A 13 1.39 -11.51 -3.28
CA ASN A 13 2.66 -12.15 -2.95
C ASN A 13 3.47 -11.19 -2.07
N GLU A 14 4.73 -11.51 -1.79
CA GLU A 14 5.60 -10.62 -1.03
C GLU A 14 5.79 -9.30 -1.77
N VAL A 15 5.46 -8.20 -1.10
CA VAL A 15 5.67 -6.84 -1.61
C VAL A 15 6.46 -6.06 -0.57
N ARG A 16 7.03 -4.94 -0.97
CA ARG A 16 7.76 -4.07 -0.06
C ARG A 16 6.85 -2.95 0.43
N LEU A 17 6.91 -2.65 1.71
CA LEU A 17 6.10 -1.61 2.32
C LEU A 17 6.83 -0.27 2.28
N SER A 18 6.09 0.81 2.04
CA SER A 18 6.61 2.18 2.06
C SER A 18 5.54 3.08 2.66
N TYR A 19 5.96 4.19 3.26
CA TYR A 19 5.05 5.12 3.94
C TYR A 19 4.10 4.38 4.87
N ALA A 20 4.67 3.49 5.71
CA ALA A 20 3.89 2.61 6.56
C ALA A 20 3.37 3.34 7.80
N ASN A 21 2.05 3.48 7.89
CA ASN A 21 1.34 4.04 9.04
C ASN A 21 0.30 3.00 9.46
N VAL A 22 0.80 1.84 9.91
CA VAL A 22 -0.06 0.66 10.12
C VAL A 22 -0.33 0.34 11.58
N PHE A 23 0.42 0.93 12.50
CA PHE A 23 0.15 0.83 13.94
C PHE A 23 -0.58 2.04 14.48
N THR A 24 -0.31 3.21 13.91
CA THR A 24 -0.91 4.47 14.34
C THR A 24 -1.52 5.16 13.12
N PRO A 25 -2.79 5.55 13.17
CA PRO A 25 -3.41 6.22 12.03
C PRO A 25 -2.86 7.63 11.88
N LYS A 26 -2.88 8.12 10.66
CA LYS A 26 -2.39 9.44 10.33
C LYS A 26 -3.42 10.21 9.52
N SER A 27 -3.57 11.50 9.81
CA SER A 27 -4.45 12.37 9.02
C SER A 27 -3.78 12.70 7.69
N ILE A 28 -4.58 12.64 6.62
CA ILE A 28 -4.15 13.02 5.28
C ILE A 28 -5.00 14.21 4.86
N ASN A 29 -4.36 15.33 4.48
CA ASN A 29 -5.04 16.54 4.01
C ASN A 29 -6.10 17.06 4.99
N ASP A 30 -5.79 17.10 6.28
CA ASP A 30 -6.69 17.56 7.35
C ASP A 30 -8.01 16.77 7.41
N GLY A 31 -8.04 15.59 6.80
CA GLY A 31 -9.19 14.69 6.86
C GLY A 31 -9.13 13.76 8.06
N ASP A 32 -9.95 12.71 8.01
CA ASP A 32 -9.98 11.69 9.04
C ASP A 32 -8.64 10.97 9.13
N GLU A 33 -8.28 10.54 10.34
CA GLU A 33 -7.10 9.71 10.52
C GLU A 33 -7.35 8.32 9.96
N LYS A 34 -6.38 7.81 9.22
CA LYS A 34 -6.44 6.48 8.62
C LYS A 34 -5.11 5.76 8.73
N TYR A 35 -5.19 4.45 8.87
CA TYR A 35 -4.04 3.57 8.69
C TYR A 35 -3.77 3.50 7.19
N SER A 36 -2.52 3.56 6.79
CA SER A 36 -2.15 3.59 5.38
C SER A 36 -0.79 2.98 5.14
N VAL A 37 -0.58 2.53 3.92
CA VAL A 37 0.71 2.02 3.46
C VAL A 37 0.72 2.03 1.94
N SER A 38 1.91 2.25 1.37
CA SER A 38 2.15 2.08 -0.06
C SER A 38 2.80 0.72 -0.27
N LEU A 39 2.28 -0.04 -1.22
CA LEU A 39 2.84 -1.35 -1.57
C LEU A 39 3.65 -1.20 -2.84
N ILE A 40 4.92 -1.60 -2.79
CA ILE A 40 5.80 -1.61 -3.95
C ILE A 40 5.80 -3.03 -4.51
N ILE A 41 5.28 -3.20 -5.71
CA ILE A 41 5.06 -4.50 -6.34
C ILE A 41 6.00 -4.63 -7.52
N PRO A 42 6.97 -5.56 -7.49
CA PRO A 42 7.88 -5.72 -8.62
C PRO A 42 7.11 -6.01 -9.90
N LYS A 43 7.54 -5.42 -11.01
CA LYS A 43 6.92 -5.69 -12.32
C LYS A 43 7.07 -7.17 -12.73
N SER A 44 8.04 -7.86 -12.15
CA SER A 44 8.22 -9.30 -12.35
C SER A 44 7.14 -10.14 -11.67
N ASP A 45 6.44 -9.59 -10.68
CA ASP A 45 5.34 -10.29 -10.01
C ASP A 45 4.06 -10.17 -10.85
N THR A 46 4.04 -10.83 -11.99
CA THR A 46 2.93 -10.76 -12.93
C THR A 46 1.65 -11.35 -12.37
N GLU A 47 1.75 -12.31 -11.45
CA GLU A 47 0.59 -12.94 -10.82
C GLU A 47 -0.19 -11.93 -9.97
N THR A 48 0.48 -11.22 -9.07
CA THR A 48 -0.16 -10.22 -8.22
C THR A 48 -0.74 -9.09 -9.07
N ILE A 49 0.03 -8.63 -10.06
CA ILE A 49 -0.41 -7.55 -10.94
C ILE A 49 -1.68 -7.94 -11.71
N ALA A 50 -1.72 -9.16 -12.25
CA ALA A 50 -2.88 -9.66 -12.99
C ALA A 50 -4.12 -9.75 -12.09
N LEU A 51 -3.95 -10.22 -10.85
CA LEU A 51 -5.07 -10.31 -9.90
C LEU A 51 -5.57 -8.92 -9.48
N ILE A 52 -4.67 -7.97 -9.30
CA ILE A 52 -5.04 -6.59 -9.00
C ILE A 52 -5.85 -5.99 -10.15
N ASN A 53 -5.38 -6.15 -11.38
CA ASN A 53 -6.10 -5.62 -12.54
C ASN A 53 -7.48 -6.26 -12.69
N LYS A 54 -7.58 -7.56 -12.44
CA LYS A 54 -8.86 -8.26 -12.47
C LYS A 54 -9.82 -7.76 -11.40
N ALA A 55 -9.30 -7.52 -10.20
CA ALA A 55 -10.10 -7.00 -9.09
C ALA A 55 -10.54 -5.56 -9.35
N ILE A 56 -9.70 -4.75 -9.98
CA ILE A 56 -10.05 -3.40 -10.38
C ILE A 56 -11.20 -3.43 -11.40
N ASP A 57 -11.12 -4.30 -12.40
CA ASP A 57 -12.17 -4.44 -13.40
C ASP A 57 -13.48 -4.89 -12.76
N GLN A 58 -13.41 -5.81 -11.79
CA GLN A 58 -14.59 -6.24 -11.05
C GLN A 58 -15.21 -5.09 -10.24
N ALA A 59 -14.35 -4.27 -9.60
CA ALA A 59 -14.82 -3.13 -8.83
C ALA A 59 -15.49 -2.08 -9.72
N ILE A 60 -15.00 -1.90 -10.94
CA ILE A 60 -15.65 -1.01 -11.92
C ILE A 60 -17.05 -1.52 -12.26
N THR A 61 -17.17 -2.81 -12.51
CA THR A 61 -18.46 -3.44 -12.84
C THR A 61 -19.43 -3.35 -11.66
N ASP A 62 -18.96 -3.65 -10.46
CA ASP A 62 -19.80 -3.60 -9.25
C ASP A 62 -20.18 -2.18 -8.86
N GLY A 63 -19.37 -1.20 -9.25
CA GLY A 63 -19.56 0.20 -8.89
C GLY A 63 -20.26 1.05 -9.93
N VAL A 64 -20.88 0.44 -10.94
CA VAL A 64 -21.52 1.15 -12.05
C VAL A 64 -22.51 2.20 -11.55
N SER A 65 -23.25 1.90 -10.47
CA SER A 65 -24.22 2.84 -9.91
C SER A 65 -23.56 4.14 -9.42
N LYS A 66 -22.32 4.08 -8.99
CA LYS A 66 -21.56 5.26 -8.54
C LYS A 66 -21.05 6.10 -9.72
N PHE A 67 -21.06 5.52 -10.91
CA PHE A 67 -20.59 6.18 -12.13
C PHE A 67 -21.74 6.62 -13.04
N GLY A 68 -22.93 6.76 -12.49
CA GLY A 68 -24.09 7.23 -13.26
C GLY A 68 -24.86 6.13 -13.98
N GLY A 69 -24.66 4.86 -13.57
CA GLY A 69 -25.41 3.73 -14.13
C GLY A 69 -24.85 3.13 -15.40
N LYS A 70 -23.73 3.66 -15.90
CA LYS A 70 -23.04 3.13 -17.07
C LYS A 70 -21.59 2.83 -16.72
N LYS A 71 -21.05 1.76 -17.30
CA LYS A 71 -19.64 1.42 -17.12
C LYS A 71 -18.79 2.51 -17.79
N PRO A 72 -17.95 3.23 -17.02
CA PRO A 72 -17.17 4.31 -17.57
C PRO A 72 -15.98 3.79 -18.38
N ASN A 73 -15.42 4.66 -19.22
CA ASN A 73 -14.16 4.38 -19.86
C ASN A 73 -13.08 4.37 -18.77
N LYS A 74 -12.31 3.30 -18.70
CA LYS A 74 -11.25 3.13 -17.72
C LYS A 74 -10.25 4.28 -17.73
N ALA A 75 -9.98 4.87 -18.89
CA ALA A 75 -9.09 6.02 -19.02
C ALA A 75 -9.60 7.27 -18.31
N ALA A 76 -10.90 7.35 -18.04
CA ALA A 76 -11.51 8.48 -17.34
C ALA A 76 -11.52 8.31 -15.82
N LEU A 77 -11.04 7.18 -15.32
CA LEU A 77 -11.04 6.85 -13.91
C LEU A 77 -9.65 7.02 -13.30
N LYS A 78 -9.62 7.41 -12.03
CA LYS A 78 -8.40 7.35 -11.22
C LYS A 78 -8.23 5.91 -10.77
N LEU A 79 -7.13 5.28 -11.17
CA LEU A 79 -6.84 3.90 -10.84
C LEU A 79 -5.77 3.83 -9.74
N PRO A 80 -5.87 2.85 -8.82
CA PRO A 80 -4.97 2.78 -7.68
C PRO A 80 -3.59 2.22 -8.01
N LEU A 81 -3.49 1.39 -9.06
CA LEU A 81 -2.21 0.80 -9.46
C LEU A 81 -1.47 1.77 -10.38
N ARG A 82 -0.29 2.21 -9.94
CA ARG A 82 0.47 3.25 -10.64
C ARG A 82 1.89 2.76 -10.90
N ASP A 83 2.50 3.27 -11.97
CA ASP A 83 3.88 2.93 -12.31
C ASP A 83 4.83 3.66 -11.35
N GLY A 84 5.81 2.93 -10.83
CA GLY A 84 6.78 3.48 -9.90
C GLY A 84 7.68 4.56 -10.49
N ILE A 85 7.74 4.68 -11.80
CA ILE A 85 8.49 5.74 -12.47
C ILE A 85 8.02 7.14 -12.05
N GLU A 86 6.76 7.26 -11.63
CA GLU A 86 6.20 8.53 -11.16
C GLU A 86 6.86 9.04 -9.89
N LYS A 87 7.51 8.16 -9.13
CA LYS A 87 8.10 8.51 -7.83
C LYS A 87 9.52 9.05 -7.93
N ASP A 88 10.21 8.80 -9.03
CA ASP A 88 11.62 9.18 -9.18
C ASP A 88 12.45 8.75 -7.95
N ASP A 89 12.25 7.52 -7.51
CA ASP A 89 12.85 6.97 -6.30
C ASP A 89 13.33 5.55 -6.63
N GLU A 90 14.58 5.27 -6.30
CA GLU A 90 15.22 3.97 -6.57
C GLU A 90 14.41 2.79 -6.03
N ALA A 91 13.77 2.97 -4.87
CA ALA A 91 12.95 1.91 -4.28
C ALA A 91 11.75 1.52 -5.15
N TYR A 92 11.35 2.38 -6.08
CA TYR A 92 10.19 2.16 -6.95
C TYR A 92 10.59 1.79 -8.38
N GLU A 93 11.88 1.58 -8.64
CA GLU A 93 12.35 1.18 -9.97
C GLU A 93 11.84 -0.21 -10.34
N ASP A 94 11.45 -0.37 -11.60
CA ASP A 94 10.92 -1.62 -12.14
C ASP A 94 9.77 -2.18 -11.30
N ALA A 95 8.97 -1.30 -10.73
CA ALA A 95 7.85 -1.67 -9.88
C ALA A 95 6.62 -0.84 -10.18
N TYR A 96 5.47 -1.40 -9.85
CA TYR A 96 4.25 -0.64 -9.65
C TYR A 96 4.11 -0.32 -8.17
N PHE A 97 3.28 0.65 -7.85
CA PHE A 97 2.93 0.87 -6.46
C PHE A 97 1.43 1.10 -6.33
N ILE A 98 0.92 0.83 -5.14
CA ILE A 98 -0.49 1.04 -4.83
C ILE A 98 -0.57 1.58 -3.41
N ASN A 99 -1.32 2.68 -3.25
CA ASN A 99 -1.56 3.25 -1.93
C ASN A 99 -2.87 2.69 -1.41
N CYS A 100 -2.85 2.15 -0.19
CA CYS A 100 -4.06 1.62 0.43
C CYS A 100 -4.22 2.17 1.84
N ASN A 101 -5.46 2.26 2.28
CA ASN A 101 -5.76 2.81 3.59
C ASN A 101 -7.02 2.17 4.19
N SER A 102 -7.20 2.39 5.49
CA SER A 102 -8.37 1.92 6.22
C SER A 102 -8.58 2.75 7.48
N LYS A 103 -9.84 2.94 7.85
CA LYS A 103 -10.19 3.54 9.15
C LYS A 103 -10.00 2.54 10.28
N THR A 104 -9.99 1.24 9.96
CA THR A 104 -9.84 0.15 10.92
C THR A 104 -8.39 -0.31 10.92
N ALA A 105 -7.84 -0.55 12.11
CA ALA A 105 -6.47 -1.04 12.26
C ALA A 105 -6.32 -2.40 11.56
N PRO A 106 -5.29 -2.57 10.73
CA PRO A 106 -5.02 -3.88 10.15
C PRO A 106 -4.55 -4.85 11.23
N GLN A 107 -4.86 -6.14 11.05
CA GLN A 107 -4.20 -7.16 11.86
C GLN A 107 -2.84 -7.40 11.23
N ILE A 108 -1.80 -7.35 12.04
CA ILE A 108 -0.42 -7.50 11.58
C ILE A 108 0.14 -8.74 12.25
N VAL A 109 0.54 -9.69 11.44
CA VAL A 109 1.00 -11.00 11.93
C VAL A 109 2.34 -11.39 11.33
N ASP A 110 3.00 -12.36 11.97
CA ASP A 110 4.22 -12.95 11.45
C ASP A 110 3.91 -14.15 10.53
N LEU A 111 4.93 -14.87 10.12
CA LEU A 111 4.77 -16.03 9.23
C LEU A 111 4.00 -17.16 9.88
N ASN A 112 3.95 -17.21 11.21
CA ASN A 112 3.20 -18.20 11.97
C ASN A 112 1.80 -17.70 12.34
N ARG A 113 1.40 -16.57 11.76
CA ARG A 113 0.11 -15.91 12.00
C ARG A 113 -0.08 -15.46 13.45
N GLN A 114 1.03 -15.20 14.15
CA GLN A 114 0.98 -14.63 15.49
C GLN A 114 1.01 -13.11 15.42
N PRO A 115 0.22 -12.42 16.25
CA PRO A 115 0.18 -10.96 16.20
C PRO A 115 1.55 -10.33 16.46
N ILE A 116 1.88 -9.33 15.66
CA ILE A 116 3.06 -8.49 15.86
C ILE A 116 2.59 -7.21 16.54
N THR A 117 3.08 -6.98 17.76
CA THR A 117 2.74 -5.78 18.53
C THR A 117 3.88 -4.79 18.61
N ASP A 118 5.09 -5.22 18.30
CA ASP A 118 6.27 -4.36 18.28
C ASP A 118 6.30 -3.54 16.99
N GLU A 119 6.06 -2.23 17.11
CA GLU A 119 6.01 -1.34 15.96
C GLU A 119 7.31 -1.29 15.18
N THR A 120 8.43 -1.64 15.80
CA THR A 120 9.73 -1.63 15.10
C THR A 120 9.90 -2.80 14.15
N GLU A 121 9.06 -3.82 14.25
CA GLU A 121 9.16 -4.98 13.38
C GLU A 121 8.55 -4.76 12.00
N VAL A 122 7.59 -3.83 11.88
CA VAL A 122 6.95 -3.52 10.59
C VAL A 122 7.14 -2.04 10.30
N TYR A 123 7.94 -1.76 9.30
CA TYR A 123 8.42 -0.42 8.98
C TYR A 123 8.53 -0.24 7.47
N SER A 124 8.71 1.00 7.03
CA SER A 124 8.93 1.28 5.60
C SER A 124 10.26 0.68 5.17
N GLY A 125 10.19 -0.27 4.24
CA GLY A 125 11.33 -1.04 3.75
C GLY A 125 11.23 -2.54 4.01
N CYS A 126 10.41 -2.97 4.98
CA CYS A 126 10.23 -4.41 5.20
C CYS A 126 9.31 -5.02 4.15
N TYR A 127 9.30 -6.34 4.08
CA TYR A 127 8.51 -7.10 3.11
C TYR A 127 7.36 -7.80 3.80
N ALA A 128 6.24 -7.87 3.09
CA ALA A 128 5.01 -8.46 3.64
C ALA A 128 4.09 -8.93 2.53
N ARG A 129 3.17 -9.83 2.89
CA ARG A 129 1.99 -10.11 2.10
C ARG A 129 0.85 -9.27 2.68
N VAL A 130 0.02 -8.73 1.82
CA VAL A 130 -1.03 -7.80 2.25
C VAL A 130 -2.34 -8.17 1.58
N SER A 131 -3.42 -8.17 2.36
CA SER A 131 -4.75 -8.29 1.78
C SER A 131 -5.29 -6.89 1.53
N ILE A 132 -5.82 -6.69 0.33
CA ILE A 132 -6.35 -5.41 -0.12
C ILE A 132 -7.67 -5.64 -0.81
N ASN A 133 -8.51 -4.62 -0.83
CA ASN A 133 -9.79 -4.68 -1.53
C ASN A 133 -9.98 -3.43 -2.37
N PHE A 134 -10.74 -3.56 -3.44
CA PHE A 134 -10.96 -2.49 -4.39
C PHE A 134 -12.43 -2.09 -4.41
N TYR A 135 -12.69 -0.79 -4.43
CA TYR A 135 -14.04 -0.28 -4.46
C TYR A 135 -14.12 1.02 -5.26
N ALA A 136 -15.28 1.24 -5.88
CA ALA A 136 -15.54 2.42 -6.66
C ALA A 136 -15.83 3.62 -5.76
N PHE A 137 -15.38 4.80 -6.18
CA PHE A 137 -15.74 6.04 -5.51
C PHE A 137 -16.09 7.11 -6.54
N ASN A 138 -16.91 8.06 -6.10
CA ASN A 138 -17.23 9.26 -6.86
C ASN A 138 -17.43 10.38 -5.83
N THR A 139 -16.45 11.28 -5.76
CA THR A 139 -16.44 12.38 -4.81
C THR A 139 -16.29 13.68 -5.58
N ASN A 140 -17.36 14.47 -5.63
CA ASN A 140 -17.36 15.76 -6.32
C ASN A 140 -16.84 15.68 -7.77
N GLY A 141 -17.26 14.64 -8.48
CA GLY A 141 -16.84 14.45 -9.88
C GLY A 141 -15.52 13.71 -10.05
N ASN A 142 -14.77 13.49 -8.98
CA ASN A 142 -13.59 12.62 -9.00
C ASN A 142 -14.06 11.18 -8.92
N LYS A 143 -13.87 10.43 -9.98
CA LYS A 143 -14.33 9.04 -10.10
C LYS A 143 -13.14 8.11 -10.22
N GLY A 144 -13.20 6.98 -9.56
CA GLY A 144 -12.12 6.01 -9.66
C GLY A 144 -12.35 4.78 -8.82
N ILE A 145 -11.27 4.02 -8.68
CA ILE A 145 -11.21 2.84 -7.84
C ILE A 145 -10.19 3.13 -6.75
N ALA A 146 -10.59 2.89 -5.51
CA ALA A 146 -9.72 3.03 -4.35
C ALA A 146 -9.30 1.66 -3.86
N CYS A 147 -8.21 1.62 -3.11
CA CYS A 147 -7.69 0.39 -2.52
C CYS A 147 -7.79 0.47 -1.00
N GLY A 148 -8.53 -0.45 -0.42
CA GLY A 148 -8.64 -0.58 1.02
C GLY A 148 -7.57 -1.50 1.58
N LEU A 149 -7.03 -1.14 2.75
CA LEU A 149 -6.06 -1.95 3.47
C LEU A 149 -6.78 -2.98 4.32
N GLY A 150 -6.39 -4.24 4.18
CA GLY A 150 -6.88 -5.33 5.03
C GLY A 150 -5.83 -5.70 6.06
N ASN A 151 -5.31 -6.91 5.97
CA ASN A 151 -4.34 -7.45 6.93
C ASN A 151 -2.95 -7.53 6.34
N ILE A 152 -1.94 -7.58 7.22
CA ILE A 152 -0.53 -7.58 6.84
C ILE A 152 0.16 -8.78 7.48
N GLN A 153 0.87 -9.56 6.67
CA GLN A 153 1.73 -10.63 7.16
C GLN A 153 3.17 -10.31 6.80
N LYS A 154 3.97 -9.95 7.80
CA LYS A 154 5.38 -9.67 7.58
C LYS A 154 6.10 -10.94 7.16
N THR A 155 6.90 -10.86 6.11
CA THR A 155 7.65 -12.01 5.59
C THR A 155 9.14 -11.92 5.90
N ARG A 156 9.73 -10.73 5.83
CA ARG A 156 11.15 -10.54 6.15
C ARG A 156 11.49 -9.07 6.31
N ASP A 157 12.65 -8.83 6.91
CA ASP A 157 13.20 -7.49 7.01
C ASP A 157 13.74 -7.01 5.67
N GLY A 158 13.81 -5.71 5.51
CA GLY A 158 14.45 -5.06 4.38
C GLY A 158 15.15 -3.80 4.84
N GLU A 159 15.87 -3.18 3.92
CA GLU A 159 16.53 -1.91 4.21
C GLU A 159 15.49 -0.83 4.45
N SER A 160 15.62 -0.07 5.53
CA SER A 160 14.70 1.01 5.86
C SER A 160 14.69 2.06 4.74
N LEU A 161 13.49 2.49 4.35
CA LEU A 161 13.31 3.53 3.34
C LEU A 161 13.25 4.93 3.97
N GLY A 162 13.41 5.03 5.30
CA GLY A 162 13.41 6.31 6.00
C GLY A 162 12.07 7.01 5.99
N GLY A 163 11.00 6.31 5.58
CA GLY A 163 9.66 6.88 5.57
C GLY A 163 9.16 7.11 6.98
N GLY A 164 8.82 8.34 7.30
CA GLY A 164 8.23 8.70 8.56
C GLY A 164 9.20 9.22 9.58
N ARG A 165 9.98 8.37 10.22
CA ARG A 165 10.86 8.78 11.31
C ARG A 165 12.33 8.66 10.94
N VAL A 166 13.08 9.73 11.19
CA VAL A 166 14.53 9.71 11.00
C VAL A 166 15.14 8.85 12.10
N SER A 167 16.03 7.95 11.73
CA SER A 167 16.70 7.08 12.71
C SER A 167 17.72 7.88 13.50
N ALA A 168 18.03 7.40 14.71
CA ALA A 168 19.08 8.02 15.53
C ALA A 168 20.44 7.99 14.83
N ASN A 169 20.68 6.96 14.03
CA ASN A 169 21.93 6.86 13.28
C ASN A 169 22.02 7.96 12.20
N ASP A 170 20.91 8.28 11.56
CA ASP A 170 20.87 9.37 10.58
C ASP A 170 21.07 10.73 11.24
N ASP A 171 20.49 10.91 12.43
CA ASP A 171 20.61 12.16 13.17
C ASP A 171 22.01 12.36 13.75
N PHE A 172 22.63 11.32 14.26
CA PHE A 172 23.81 11.42 15.09
C PHE A 172 25.05 10.74 14.53
N GLY A 173 24.94 9.87 13.56
CA GLY A 173 26.04 9.14 12.99
C GLY A 173 27.11 10.06 12.40
N ASP A 174 26.77 10.74 11.34
CA ASP A 174 27.69 11.68 10.66
C ASP A 174 27.82 12.99 11.44
N GLY A 175 26.72 13.44 12.05
CA GLY A 175 26.72 14.63 12.88
C GLY A 175 27.61 14.52 14.08
N GLU A 176 27.80 13.33 14.61
CA GLU A 176 28.71 13.08 15.71
C GLU A 176 30.15 13.37 15.32
N ASP A 177 30.54 12.93 14.13
CA ASP A 177 31.88 13.23 13.61
C ASP A 177 32.08 14.71 13.44
N ASP A 178 31.12 15.41 12.90
CA ASP A 178 31.16 16.87 12.71
C ASP A 178 31.17 17.57 14.05
N PHE A 179 30.40 17.07 15.01
CA PHE A 179 30.29 17.65 16.33
C PHE A 179 31.59 17.51 17.12
N LEU A 180 32.26 16.39 16.98
CA LEU A 180 33.52 16.11 17.68
C LEU A 180 34.73 16.63 16.94
N GLY A 181 34.58 16.82 15.68
CA GLY A 181 35.63 17.36 14.83
C GLY A 181 35.50 18.84 14.70
#